data_353d59fa6ba9ff0d395d4ac9b3e34cfe
#
_entry.id   353d59fa6ba9ff0d395d4ac9b3e34cfe
#
_cell.length_a   1.000
_cell.length_b   1.000
_cell.length_c   1.000
_cell.angle_alpha   90.00
_cell.angle_beta   90.00
_cell.angle_gamma   90.00
#
_symmetry.space_group_name_H-M   'P 1'
#
loop_
_entity.id
_entity.type
_entity.pdbx_description
1 polymer ?
#
loop_
_entity_poly.entity_id
_entity_poly.type
_entity_poly.pdbx_seq_one_letter_code
_entity_poly.pdbx_strand_id
1 'polypeptide(L)'
;QPILDLVEAAHLEARIGLPANSAARLIPGDAYTLQADTGAVEAVLRSVTGVIDPAQRTVAAVFEINDAEIVASGAVVRLTMERDIDEPGFWVPVKALSTASRGLWTIYVAEPVGSGWQVATRPVEMVHTDGDRAFVRGAVTDGERVITNGLQRIVPGLPVEPRDVHRASTVNGG
;
A
#
# COMPACT_ATOMS: atom_id res chain seq x y z
N GLN A 1 45.79 37.64 -0.64
CA GLN A 1 44.41 37.90 -0.15
C GLN A 1 43.69 36.56 -0.04
N PRO A 2 43.20 36.14 1.14
CA PRO A 2 42.38 34.97 1.24
C PRO A 2 41.01 35.32 0.66
N ILE A 3 40.63 34.62 -0.40
CA ILE A 3 39.25 34.58 -0.88
C ILE A 3 38.52 33.60 0.06
N LEU A 4 37.63 34.12 0.90
CA LEU A 4 36.69 33.30 1.64
C LEU A 4 35.64 32.82 0.63
N ASP A 5 35.72 31.56 0.24
CA ASP A 5 34.57 30.86 -0.36
C ASP A 5 33.61 30.56 0.78
N LEU A 6 32.56 31.35 0.91
CA LEU A 6 31.43 31.03 1.74
C LEU A 6 30.62 29.94 1.01
N VAL A 7 30.91 28.68 1.28
CA VAL A 7 30.02 27.60 0.88
C VAL A 7 28.83 27.65 1.85
N GLU A 8 27.77 28.30 1.42
CA GLU A 8 26.47 28.19 2.05
C GLU A 8 26.12 26.69 2.05
N ALA A 9 25.98 26.10 3.24
CA ALA A 9 25.50 24.72 3.37
C ALA A 9 24.11 24.68 2.74
N ALA A 10 24.04 24.29 1.49
CA ALA A 10 22.80 24.22 0.73
C ALA A 10 21.93 23.14 1.41
N HIS A 11 20.90 23.59 2.11
CA HIS A 11 19.85 22.69 2.58
C HIS A 11 19.20 22.06 1.35
N LEU A 12 19.34 20.76 1.20
CA LEU A 12 18.73 20.04 0.08
C LEU A 12 17.25 19.87 0.38
N GLU A 13 16.41 20.39 -0.51
CA GLU A 13 14.96 20.23 -0.40
C GLU A 13 14.45 19.17 -1.36
N ALA A 14 13.57 18.29 -0.87
CA ALA A 14 12.81 17.36 -1.67
C ALA A 14 11.36 17.84 -1.82
N ARG A 15 10.87 17.92 -3.07
CA ARG A 15 9.47 18.21 -3.37
C ARG A 15 8.74 16.96 -3.81
N ILE A 16 7.70 16.57 -3.06
CA ILE A 16 6.92 15.37 -3.33
C ILE A 16 5.47 15.76 -3.57
N GLY A 17 4.94 15.40 -4.75
CA GLY A 17 3.52 15.56 -5.08
C GLY A 17 2.68 14.45 -4.46
N LEU A 18 1.73 14.80 -3.63
CA LEU A 18 0.86 13.85 -2.90
C LEU A 18 -0.60 14.12 -3.21
N PRO A 19 -1.47 13.10 -3.23
CA PRO A 19 -2.91 13.30 -3.19
C PRO A 19 -3.30 14.13 -1.94
N ALA A 20 -4.29 14.99 -2.05
CA ALA A 20 -4.68 15.91 -0.98
C ALA A 20 -5.03 15.20 0.34
N ASN A 21 -5.68 14.03 0.26
CA ASN A 21 -6.00 13.20 1.42
C ASN A 21 -4.76 12.63 2.13
N SER A 22 -3.71 12.31 1.37
CA SER A 22 -2.44 11.86 1.93
C SER A 22 -1.65 13.02 2.53
N ALA A 23 -1.63 14.16 1.84
CA ALA A 23 -0.97 15.38 2.32
C ALA A 23 -1.57 15.91 3.63
N ALA A 24 -2.89 15.77 3.83
CA ALA A 24 -3.58 16.17 5.05
C ALA A 24 -3.17 15.40 6.32
N ARG A 25 -2.50 14.26 6.15
CA ARG A 25 -1.98 13.42 7.25
C ARG A 25 -0.54 13.78 7.65
N LEU A 26 0.11 14.62 6.88
CA LEU A 26 1.46 15.06 7.15
C LEU A 26 1.44 16.25 8.13
N ILE A 27 2.35 16.21 9.10
CA ILE A 27 2.48 17.25 10.14
C ILE A 27 3.77 18.01 9.87
N PRO A 28 3.70 19.32 9.55
CA PRO A 28 4.89 20.15 9.40
C PRO A 28 5.72 20.16 10.70
N GLY A 29 7.04 20.00 10.55
CA GLY A 29 7.98 19.89 11.67
C GLY A 29 8.33 18.46 12.04
N ASP A 30 7.55 17.46 11.63
CA ASP A 30 7.86 16.06 11.91
C ASP A 30 8.94 15.53 10.96
N ALA A 31 9.69 14.53 11.46
CA ALA A 31 10.67 13.77 10.69
C ALA A 31 10.02 12.63 9.92
N TYR A 32 10.46 12.45 8.67
CA TYR A 32 10.00 11.41 7.77
C TYR A 32 11.21 10.72 7.12
N THR A 33 11.08 9.44 6.86
CA THR A 33 12.10 8.69 6.12
C THR A 33 11.75 8.70 4.63
N LEU A 34 12.62 9.29 3.82
CA LEU A 34 12.53 9.27 2.37
C LEU A 34 13.44 8.16 1.81
N GLN A 35 13.00 7.49 0.77
CA GLN A 35 13.80 6.50 0.06
C GLN A 35 14.41 7.13 -1.18
N ALA A 36 15.73 7.28 -1.18
CA ALA A 36 16.54 7.65 -2.35
C ALA A 36 17.15 6.39 -3.00
N ASP A 37 17.74 6.55 -4.17
CA ASP A 37 18.47 5.45 -4.85
C ASP A 37 19.69 4.98 -4.04
N THR A 38 20.26 5.87 -3.24
CA THR A 38 21.40 5.61 -2.33
C THR A 38 21.00 4.96 -1.01
N GLY A 39 19.72 4.91 -0.68
CA GLY A 39 19.19 4.37 0.58
C GLY A 39 18.15 5.27 1.25
N ALA A 40 17.80 4.94 2.48
CA ALA A 40 16.89 5.71 3.29
C ALA A 40 17.58 6.97 3.84
N VAL A 41 16.90 8.12 3.78
CA VAL A 41 17.38 9.40 4.29
C VAL A 41 16.33 10.05 5.18
N GLU A 42 16.78 10.65 6.27
CA GLU A 42 15.92 11.40 7.19
C GLU A 42 15.69 12.82 6.65
N ALA A 43 14.43 13.23 6.66
CA ALA A 43 14.02 14.56 6.22
C ALA A 43 12.93 15.13 7.12
N VAL A 44 12.92 16.43 7.31
CA VAL A 44 11.90 17.13 8.09
C VAL A 44 10.91 17.81 7.15
N LEU A 45 9.62 17.58 7.37
CA LEU A 45 8.59 18.28 6.60
C LEU A 45 8.57 19.76 6.95
N ARG A 46 8.87 20.61 5.98
CA ARG A 46 8.84 22.06 6.14
C ARG A 46 7.46 22.64 5.92
N SER A 47 6.82 22.23 4.84
CA SER A 47 5.50 22.74 4.50
C SER A 47 4.75 21.82 3.55
N VAL A 48 3.43 21.97 3.56
CA VAL A 48 2.53 21.42 2.55
C VAL A 48 1.88 22.60 1.86
N THR A 49 2.00 22.69 0.53
CA THR A 49 1.38 23.80 -0.22
C THR A 49 -0.14 23.61 -0.22
N GLY A 50 -0.87 24.68 0.04
CA GLY A 50 -2.34 24.67 -0.01
C GLY A 50 -2.94 24.69 -1.43
N VAL A 51 -2.08 24.60 -2.47
CA VAL A 51 -2.48 24.68 -3.88
C VAL A 51 -2.39 23.30 -4.52
N ILE A 52 -3.48 22.88 -5.13
CA ILE A 52 -3.53 21.64 -5.91
C ILE A 52 -2.99 21.93 -7.31
N ASP A 53 -1.99 21.15 -7.74
CA ASP A 53 -1.57 21.14 -9.15
C ASP A 53 -2.71 20.54 -10.00
N PRO A 54 -3.33 21.33 -10.91
CA PRO A 54 -4.48 20.85 -11.66
C PRO A 54 -4.15 19.74 -12.66
N ALA A 55 -2.91 19.66 -13.12
CA ALA A 55 -2.46 18.66 -14.09
C ALA A 55 -2.23 17.29 -13.41
N GLN A 56 -1.65 17.30 -12.22
CA GLN A 56 -1.31 16.08 -11.48
C GLN A 56 -2.31 15.76 -10.37
N ARG A 57 -3.19 16.69 -10.02
CA ARG A 57 -4.12 16.61 -8.88
C ARG A 57 -3.42 16.32 -7.55
N THR A 58 -2.22 16.87 -7.39
CA THR A 58 -1.38 16.69 -6.21
C THR A 58 -1.15 18.00 -5.49
N VAL A 59 -0.86 17.90 -4.21
CA VAL A 59 -0.37 18.97 -3.35
C VAL A 59 1.11 18.73 -3.12
N ALA A 60 1.94 19.76 -3.22
CA ALA A 60 3.37 19.58 -2.99
C ALA A 60 3.69 19.65 -1.49
N ALA A 61 4.37 18.63 -1.00
CA ALA A 61 5.03 18.60 0.31
C ALA A 61 6.53 18.88 0.12
N VAL A 62 7.07 19.78 0.93
CA VAL A 62 8.48 20.20 0.89
C VAL A 62 9.17 19.66 2.13
N PHE A 63 10.19 18.86 1.91
CA PHE A 63 11.00 18.25 2.97
C PHE A 63 12.42 18.81 2.89
N GLU A 64 12.99 19.10 4.03
CA GLU A 64 14.41 19.42 4.17
C GLU A 64 15.17 18.15 4.54
N ILE A 65 16.18 17.80 3.74
CA ILE A 65 17.01 16.61 3.95
C ILE A 65 18.16 16.97 4.88
N ASN A 66 18.28 16.23 5.99
CA ASN A 66 19.29 16.51 7.01
C ASN A 66 20.71 16.13 6.56
N ASP A 67 20.84 15.05 5.76
CA ASP A 67 22.12 14.55 5.26
C ASP A 67 22.26 14.80 3.76
N ALA A 68 22.51 16.06 3.40
CA ALA A 68 22.66 16.49 2.00
C ALA A 68 23.86 15.82 1.27
N GLU A 69 24.82 15.24 2.01
CA GLU A 69 25.97 14.52 1.43
C GLU A 69 25.59 13.17 0.80
N ILE A 70 24.48 12.57 1.26
CA ILE A 70 24.03 11.22 0.84
C ILE A 70 23.20 11.30 -0.44
N VAL A 71 22.55 12.43 -0.72
CA VAL A 71 21.61 12.59 -1.83
C VAL A 71 22.11 13.67 -2.78
N ALA A 72 22.36 13.29 -4.02
CA ALA A 72 22.76 14.27 -5.04
C ALA A 72 21.59 15.20 -5.41
N SER A 73 21.90 16.47 -5.68
CA SER A 73 20.91 17.40 -6.23
C SER A 73 20.34 16.86 -7.55
N GLY A 74 19.01 16.82 -7.67
CA GLY A 74 18.32 16.25 -8.83
C GLY A 74 18.00 14.75 -8.70
N ALA A 75 18.37 14.10 -7.60
CA ALA A 75 17.99 12.72 -7.33
C ALA A 75 16.47 12.58 -7.10
N VAL A 76 15.93 11.41 -7.42
CA VAL A 76 14.53 11.08 -7.15
C VAL A 76 14.41 10.49 -5.76
N VAL A 77 13.48 11.01 -4.96
CA VAL A 77 13.15 10.47 -3.65
C VAL A 77 11.68 10.04 -3.60
N ARG A 78 11.39 9.04 -2.76
CA ARG A 78 10.04 8.50 -2.55
C ARG A 78 9.69 8.56 -1.07
N LEU A 79 8.48 9.01 -0.76
CA LEU A 79 7.89 8.93 0.56
C LEU A 79 6.98 7.70 0.60
N THR A 80 7.27 6.76 1.49
CA THR A 80 6.37 5.64 1.79
C THR A 80 5.52 6.04 3.00
N MET A 81 4.21 6.05 2.81
CA MET A 81 3.26 6.34 3.88
C MET A 81 2.46 5.08 4.19
N GLU A 82 2.49 4.65 5.44
CA GLU A 82 1.59 3.61 5.89
C GLU A 82 0.16 4.16 6.00
N ARG A 83 -0.77 3.40 5.53
CA ARG A 83 -2.19 3.70 5.67
C ARG A 83 -2.86 2.60 6.47
N ASP A 84 -3.31 2.95 7.66
CA ASP A 84 -4.21 2.09 8.40
C ASP A 84 -5.58 2.10 7.73
N ILE A 85 -6.10 0.92 7.44
CA ILE A 85 -7.46 0.75 6.95
C ILE A 85 -8.30 0.43 8.18
N ASP A 86 -8.99 1.45 8.70
CA ASP A 86 -9.86 1.35 9.87
C ASP A 86 -11.25 0.79 9.48
N GLU A 87 -11.24 -0.25 8.67
CA GLU A 87 -12.43 -0.96 8.24
C GLU A 87 -12.22 -2.47 8.38
N PRO A 88 -13.24 -3.23 8.81
CA PRO A 88 -13.13 -4.69 8.85
C PRO A 88 -12.98 -5.27 7.44
N GLY A 89 -12.00 -6.12 7.25
CA GLY A 89 -11.72 -6.73 5.95
C GLY A 89 -10.51 -7.65 5.99
N PHE A 90 -10.16 -8.18 4.84
CA PHE A 90 -9.09 -9.17 4.70
C PHE A 90 -8.15 -8.83 3.55
N TRP A 91 -6.87 -9.04 3.78
CA TRP A 91 -5.88 -9.01 2.71
C TRP A 91 -5.81 -10.35 1.99
N VAL A 92 -6.09 -10.35 0.71
CA VAL A 92 -5.98 -11.52 -0.16
C VAL A 92 -5.02 -11.25 -1.32
N PRO A 93 -4.31 -12.24 -1.86
CA PRO A 93 -3.54 -12.05 -3.08
C PRO A 93 -4.47 -11.64 -4.24
N VAL A 94 -4.05 -10.65 -5.05
CA VAL A 94 -4.84 -10.19 -6.22
C VAL A 94 -5.20 -11.36 -7.15
N LYS A 95 -4.31 -12.33 -7.31
CA LYS A 95 -4.55 -13.54 -8.10
C LYS A 95 -5.67 -14.45 -7.58
N ALA A 96 -6.14 -14.26 -6.34
CA ALA A 96 -7.30 -14.98 -5.79
C ALA A 96 -8.65 -14.36 -6.18
N LEU A 97 -8.63 -13.15 -6.74
CA LEU A 97 -9.82 -12.44 -7.17
C LEU A 97 -10.26 -12.90 -8.55
N SER A 98 -11.52 -13.24 -8.67
CA SER A 98 -12.20 -13.50 -9.93
C SER A 98 -13.26 -12.45 -10.18
N THR A 99 -13.44 -12.04 -11.44
CA THR A 99 -14.46 -11.06 -11.83
C THR A 99 -15.84 -11.70 -11.67
N ALA A 100 -16.73 -11.02 -10.96
CA ALA A 100 -18.14 -11.39 -10.88
C ALA A 100 -18.99 -10.43 -11.72
N SER A 101 -20.27 -10.74 -11.84
CA SER A 101 -21.22 -9.86 -12.51
C SER A 101 -21.37 -8.53 -11.79
N ARG A 102 -21.64 -7.44 -12.52
CA ARG A 102 -21.94 -6.09 -11.99
C ARG A 102 -20.79 -5.40 -11.26
N GLY A 103 -19.52 -5.67 -11.63
CA GLY A 103 -18.37 -4.99 -11.02
C GLY A 103 -18.00 -5.46 -9.62
N LEU A 104 -18.62 -6.53 -9.13
CA LEU A 104 -18.23 -7.20 -7.90
C LEU A 104 -17.08 -8.18 -8.17
N TRP A 105 -16.36 -8.50 -7.13
CA TRP A 105 -15.34 -9.54 -7.14
C TRP A 105 -15.83 -10.78 -6.40
N THR A 106 -15.27 -11.91 -6.75
CA THR A 106 -15.53 -13.19 -6.07
C THR A 106 -14.18 -13.81 -5.70
N ILE A 107 -14.10 -14.34 -4.49
CA ILE A 107 -13.04 -15.26 -4.11
C ILE A 107 -13.60 -16.65 -3.92
N TYR A 108 -12.78 -17.65 -4.17
CA TYR A 108 -13.08 -19.04 -3.90
C TYR A 108 -12.43 -19.46 -2.59
N VAL A 109 -13.17 -20.15 -1.74
CA VAL A 109 -12.70 -20.68 -0.47
C VAL A 109 -12.88 -22.17 -0.43
N ALA A 110 -12.03 -22.87 0.32
CA ALA A 110 -12.25 -24.26 0.66
C ALA A 110 -13.06 -24.32 1.97
N GLU A 111 -14.30 -24.75 1.88
CA GLU A 111 -15.22 -24.89 3.00
C GLU A 111 -15.25 -26.35 3.47
N PRO A 112 -15.21 -26.63 4.79
CA PRO A 112 -15.29 -27.98 5.29
C PRO A 112 -16.71 -28.54 5.12
N VAL A 113 -16.83 -29.73 4.52
CA VAL A 113 -18.10 -30.44 4.36
C VAL A 113 -17.93 -31.91 4.74
N GLY A 114 -18.56 -32.34 5.79
CA GLY A 114 -18.38 -33.69 6.35
C GLY A 114 -16.93 -33.94 6.75
N SER A 115 -16.27 -34.91 6.15
CA SER A 115 -14.86 -35.25 6.38
C SER A 115 -13.92 -34.65 5.33
N GLY A 116 -14.43 -33.87 4.36
CA GLY A 116 -13.67 -33.30 3.23
C GLY A 116 -13.82 -31.80 3.12
N TRP A 117 -13.39 -31.28 1.97
CA TRP A 117 -13.44 -29.86 1.62
C TRP A 117 -14.11 -29.69 0.26
N GLN A 118 -14.80 -28.58 0.11
CA GLN A 118 -15.55 -28.24 -1.09
C GLN A 118 -15.28 -26.78 -1.47
N VAL A 119 -15.27 -26.46 -2.76
CA VAL A 119 -15.19 -25.09 -3.24
C VAL A 119 -16.48 -24.34 -2.96
N ALA A 120 -16.37 -23.24 -2.26
CA ALA A 120 -17.44 -22.25 -2.09
C ALA A 120 -17.01 -20.89 -2.65
N THR A 121 -17.98 -20.03 -2.96
CA THR A 121 -17.74 -18.66 -3.41
C THR A 121 -18.09 -17.66 -2.34
N ARG A 122 -17.32 -16.57 -2.26
CA ARG A 122 -17.60 -15.42 -1.41
C ARG A 122 -17.60 -14.16 -2.26
N PRO A 123 -18.73 -13.46 -2.37
CA PRO A 123 -18.76 -12.13 -2.99
C PRO A 123 -18.02 -11.15 -2.11
N VAL A 124 -17.14 -10.36 -2.73
CA VAL A 124 -16.34 -9.35 -2.05
C VAL A 124 -16.29 -8.06 -2.85
N GLU A 125 -16.13 -6.96 -2.14
CA GLU A 125 -15.79 -5.65 -2.66
C GLU A 125 -14.29 -5.43 -2.50
N MET A 126 -13.60 -5.04 -3.54
CA MET A 126 -12.19 -4.65 -3.46
C MET A 126 -12.12 -3.19 -3.05
N VAL A 127 -11.62 -2.93 -1.84
CA VAL A 127 -11.52 -1.58 -1.26
C VAL A 127 -10.20 -0.91 -1.63
N HIS A 128 -9.10 -1.67 -1.58
CA HIS A 128 -7.76 -1.16 -1.82
C HIS A 128 -6.84 -2.23 -2.40
N THR A 129 -5.80 -1.80 -3.12
CA THR A 129 -4.74 -2.69 -3.63
C THR A 129 -3.38 -2.17 -3.20
N ASP A 130 -2.50 -3.08 -2.80
CA ASP A 130 -1.12 -2.80 -2.47
C ASP A 130 -0.23 -3.90 -3.08
N GLY A 131 0.47 -3.55 -4.15
CA GLY A 131 1.30 -4.48 -4.91
C GLY A 131 0.51 -5.69 -5.41
N ASP A 132 0.84 -6.88 -4.89
CA ASP A 132 0.23 -8.17 -5.25
C ASP A 132 -0.95 -8.57 -4.33
N ARG A 133 -1.34 -7.69 -3.40
CA ARG A 133 -2.43 -7.91 -2.45
C ARG A 133 -3.56 -6.94 -2.64
N ALA A 134 -4.76 -7.38 -2.35
CA ALA A 134 -5.97 -6.58 -2.30
C ALA A 134 -6.62 -6.68 -0.93
N PHE A 135 -7.03 -5.55 -0.38
CA PHE A 135 -7.90 -5.49 0.79
C PHE A 135 -9.34 -5.62 0.32
N VAL A 136 -10.02 -6.63 0.81
CA VAL A 136 -11.39 -6.95 0.42
C VAL A 136 -12.32 -6.94 1.63
N ARG A 137 -13.55 -6.53 1.38
CA ARG A 137 -14.65 -6.54 2.34
C ARG A 137 -15.79 -7.39 1.78
N GLY A 138 -16.45 -8.19 2.59
CA GLY A 138 -17.58 -8.98 2.14
C GLY A 138 -17.85 -10.20 3.02
N ALA A 139 -18.44 -11.23 2.43
CA ALA A 139 -18.87 -12.43 3.13
C ALA A 139 -17.73 -13.43 3.43
N VAL A 140 -16.58 -12.91 3.83
CA VAL A 140 -15.41 -13.70 4.24
C VAL A 140 -15.32 -13.66 5.75
N THR A 141 -14.98 -14.79 6.36
CA THR A 141 -14.80 -14.90 7.80
C THR A 141 -13.35 -15.25 8.13
N ASP A 142 -12.93 -14.90 9.34
CA ASP A 142 -11.60 -15.23 9.82
C ASP A 142 -11.37 -16.74 9.84
N GLY A 143 -10.20 -17.17 9.38
CA GLY A 143 -9.83 -18.59 9.30
C GLY A 143 -10.30 -19.31 8.04
N GLU A 144 -11.07 -18.68 7.13
CA GLU A 144 -11.40 -19.29 5.84
C GLU A 144 -10.15 -19.50 4.98
N ARG A 145 -10.11 -20.61 4.26
CA ARG A 145 -9.01 -20.97 3.35
C ARG A 145 -9.28 -20.47 1.95
N VAL A 146 -8.64 -19.36 1.58
CA VAL A 146 -8.77 -18.78 0.24
C VAL A 146 -7.96 -19.58 -0.79
N ILE A 147 -8.61 -19.93 -1.90
CA ILE A 147 -7.97 -20.65 -3.00
C ILE A 147 -7.26 -19.63 -3.89
N THR A 148 -5.95 -19.75 -4.02
CA THR A 148 -5.10 -18.78 -4.76
C THR A 148 -4.59 -19.30 -6.08
N ASN A 149 -4.74 -20.59 -6.36
CA ASN A 149 -4.23 -21.22 -7.58
C ASN A 149 -5.30 -22.11 -8.23
N GLY A 150 -5.24 -22.23 -9.54
CA GLY A 150 -6.12 -23.14 -10.29
C GLY A 150 -7.55 -22.63 -10.47
N LEU A 151 -7.80 -21.33 -10.30
CA LEU A 151 -9.15 -20.74 -10.35
C LEU A 151 -9.91 -21.03 -11.65
N GLN A 152 -9.19 -21.21 -12.76
CA GLN A 152 -9.78 -21.55 -14.06
C GLN A 152 -10.31 -23.00 -14.16
N ARG A 153 -10.04 -23.84 -13.17
CA ARG A 153 -10.41 -25.26 -13.15
C ARG A 153 -11.40 -25.62 -12.06
N ILE A 154 -11.79 -24.67 -11.23
CA ILE A 154 -12.66 -24.90 -10.10
C ILE A 154 -14.05 -24.34 -10.37
N VAL A 155 -15.05 -25.04 -9.88
CA VAL A 155 -16.43 -24.61 -9.86
C VAL A 155 -16.97 -24.79 -8.45
N PRO A 156 -17.95 -23.98 -8.03
CA PRO A 156 -18.61 -24.18 -6.73
C PRO A 156 -19.13 -25.62 -6.59
N GLY A 157 -18.91 -26.21 -5.43
CA GLY A 157 -19.32 -27.57 -5.16
C GLY A 157 -18.26 -28.64 -5.49
N LEU A 158 -17.16 -28.27 -6.14
CA LEU A 158 -16.08 -29.23 -6.46
C LEU A 158 -15.37 -29.67 -5.17
N PRO A 159 -15.22 -30.99 -4.92
CA PRO A 159 -14.37 -31.49 -3.86
C PRO A 159 -12.92 -31.09 -4.08
N VAL A 160 -12.23 -30.65 -3.03
CA VAL A 160 -10.83 -30.21 -3.08
C VAL A 160 -10.05 -30.68 -1.87
N GLU A 161 -8.75 -30.85 -2.05
CA GLU A 161 -7.80 -31.06 -0.96
C GLU A 161 -6.95 -29.82 -0.79
N PRO A 162 -7.19 -28.99 0.23
CA PRO A 162 -6.40 -27.76 0.43
C PRO A 162 -4.98 -28.09 0.85
N ARG A 163 -4.00 -27.47 0.15
CA ARG A 163 -2.60 -27.47 0.54
C ARG A 163 -2.23 -26.04 0.95
N ASP A 164 -1.77 -25.86 2.18
CA ASP A 164 -1.39 -24.55 2.69
C ASP A 164 -0.15 -24.03 1.96
N VAL A 165 -0.31 -22.97 1.18
CA VAL A 165 0.78 -22.28 0.49
C VAL A 165 1.18 -20.99 1.23
N HIS A 166 0.23 -20.36 1.95
CA HIS A 166 0.46 -19.16 2.78
C HIS A 166 -0.71 -18.97 3.75
N ARG A 167 -0.43 -18.65 5.00
CA ARG A 167 -1.44 -18.11 5.92
C ARG A 167 -1.69 -16.65 5.56
N ALA A 168 -2.94 -16.28 5.36
CA ALA A 168 -3.34 -14.87 5.36
C ALA A 168 -3.01 -14.28 6.73
N SER A 169 -2.21 -13.22 6.77
CA SER A 169 -1.93 -12.49 8.01
C SER A 169 -3.14 -11.65 8.36
N THR A 170 -3.81 -11.99 9.45
CA THR A 170 -4.83 -11.15 10.06
C THR A 170 -4.14 -9.95 10.67
N VAL A 171 -4.40 -8.75 10.18
CA VAL A 171 -4.05 -7.52 10.89
C VAL A 171 -5.22 -7.25 11.84
N ASN A 172 -5.05 -7.67 13.10
CA ASN A 172 -5.88 -7.21 14.20
C ASN A 172 -5.42 -5.80 14.54
N GLY A 173 -6.26 -4.81 14.29
CA GLY A 173 -6.12 -3.49 14.88
C GLY A 173 -6.31 -3.61 16.39
N GLY A 174 -5.25 -3.32 17.15
CA GLY A 174 -5.24 -3.11 18.58
C GLY A 174 -5.05 -1.64 18.87
#